data_f79f8c0deea12573c82f81d30a2543b2
#
_entry.id   f79f8c0deea12573c82f81d30a2543b2
#
_cell.length_a   1.000
_cell.length_b   1.000
_cell.length_c   1.000
_cell.angle_alpha   90.00
_cell.angle_beta   90.00
_cell.angle_gamma   90.00
#
_symmetry.space_group_name_H-M   'P 1'
#
loop_
_entity.id
_entity.type
_entity.pdbx_description
1 polymer ?
#
loop_
_entity_poly.entity_id
_entity_poly.type
_entity_poly.pdbx_seq_one_letter_code
_entity_poly.pdbx_strand_id
1 'polypeptide(L)'
;MGYTGPQSAITPLVEGLRRLEYRGYDSAGIALGTPNTLFIEKRAGKLANLEGSLPANMPTVHSGIGHTRWATHGGPTDRNAHPHVDNEGKLAVIHNGIIENYSELKAELEKSGHTFTSETDTESVAHLLSDLRKEHKGDLTAAMRATVRRLRGSFTLLAIHADDPQTIVGVRRNSPLVAGIGDGENFLASDVAAFIDYTKRAVELGQDEVVTITPGAITIQDLDGNPLQLREYEITWDAAAAQKGGYEHFMLKEIFDQPKAIADTLIGRLSDHNQVQLDELHMTVDEMRSIKRISVIACGTAYHAGMVAKYAIEKWAKIPVDVEIASEYRYRDPIVDKDSLVIAISQSGETMDLLMAVRHAKSAGARVLAVCNTNSSTIPRESDAVLYTHAGPEIAVASTKAFLTQIVAVYLISLKLAQVRQTLTDTQVRDLYFEMLELPAKVEQILETIEPLRELTRKFVKNNTVLFLGRGIQYPVALEGALKLKELAYIHAEGFPGGELKHGPIALIEEGTAVIAILPTADEHALDEKMLSNIQEVKARGARVVVIAPEGAEVIGAEHVIRIPVTSALFQPVLATVPLQVFAYEIAVARGTDVDQPRNLAKSVTVE
;
A
#
# COMPACT_ATOMS: atom_id res chain seq x y z
N MET A 1 15.80 -6.27 -6.83
CA MET A 1 16.78 -5.17 -6.98
C MET A 1 17.95 -5.61 -7.83
N GLY A 2 18.53 -4.71 -8.64
CA GLY A 2 19.78 -4.90 -9.39
C GLY A 2 20.76 -3.79 -9.07
N TYR A 3 22.06 -4.10 -9.07
CA TYR A 3 23.16 -3.17 -8.82
C TYR A 3 24.31 -3.47 -9.75
N THR A 4 24.93 -2.42 -10.31
CA THR A 4 26.21 -2.48 -11.03
C THR A 4 27.01 -1.21 -10.75
N GLY A 5 28.28 -1.36 -10.32
CA GLY A 5 29.11 -0.22 -9.91
C GLY A 5 30.45 -0.62 -9.32
N PRO A 6 31.22 0.35 -8.76
CA PRO A 6 32.56 0.13 -8.25
C PRO A 6 32.63 -0.61 -6.91
N GLN A 7 31.55 -0.58 -6.13
CA GLN A 7 31.50 -1.23 -4.81
C GLN A 7 31.29 -2.76 -4.92
N SER A 8 31.50 -3.47 -3.81
CA SER A 8 31.06 -4.86 -3.75
C SER A 8 29.54 -4.92 -3.81
N ALA A 9 28.98 -5.61 -4.82
CA ALA A 9 27.53 -5.67 -5.08
C ALA A 9 26.73 -6.26 -3.90
N ILE A 10 27.35 -7.05 -3.04
CA ILE A 10 26.66 -7.68 -1.90
C ILE A 10 26.08 -6.60 -0.97
N THR A 11 26.87 -5.58 -0.63
CA THR A 11 26.43 -4.54 0.31
C THR A 11 25.20 -3.79 -0.17
N PRO A 12 25.20 -3.13 -1.37
CA PRO A 12 24.02 -2.42 -1.82
C PRO A 12 22.82 -3.35 -2.08
N LEU A 13 23.06 -4.60 -2.51
CA LEU A 13 21.96 -5.55 -2.70
C LEU A 13 21.30 -5.95 -1.37
N VAL A 14 22.10 -6.37 -0.38
CA VAL A 14 21.55 -6.80 0.92
C VAL A 14 20.86 -5.64 1.65
N GLU A 15 21.47 -4.44 1.67
CA GLU A 15 20.87 -3.26 2.27
C GLU A 15 19.57 -2.85 1.54
N GLY A 16 19.58 -2.85 0.23
CA GLY A 16 18.39 -2.56 -0.56
C GLY A 16 17.29 -3.61 -0.37
N LEU A 17 17.63 -4.90 -0.33
CA LEU A 17 16.68 -5.98 -0.04
C LEU A 17 16.10 -5.85 1.39
N ARG A 18 16.90 -5.45 2.38
CA ARG A 18 16.42 -5.21 3.74
C ARG A 18 15.35 -4.11 3.78
N ARG A 19 15.50 -3.08 2.95
CA ARG A 19 14.50 -2.03 2.79
C ARG A 19 13.29 -2.44 1.97
N LEU A 20 13.40 -3.48 1.14
CA LEU A 20 12.30 -4.03 0.37
C LEU A 20 11.60 -5.21 1.06
N GLU A 21 12.10 -5.68 2.20
CA GLU A 21 11.59 -6.87 2.89
C GLU A 21 10.11 -6.73 3.29
N TYR A 22 9.63 -5.50 3.51
CA TYR A 22 8.20 -5.23 3.76
C TYR A 22 7.28 -5.61 2.59
N ARG A 23 7.82 -5.79 1.38
CA ARG A 23 7.08 -6.23 0.18
C ARG A 23 7.04 -7.73 0.01
N GLY A 24 7.93 -8.48 0.66
CA GLY A 24 7.99 -9.95 0.61
C GLY A 24 9.09 -10.47 1.51
N TYR A 25 8.79 -11.51 2.27
CA TYR A 25 9.70 -12.07 3.30
C TYR A 25 9.60 -13.59 3.41
N ASP A 26 8.95 -14.26 2.43
CA ASP A 26 8.78 -15.73 2.42
C ASP A 26 10.06 -16.45 1.98
N SER A 27 10.87 -15.80 1.18
CA SER A 27 12.20 -16.25 0.79
C SER A 27 13.02 -15.09 0.25
N ALA A 28 14.35 -15.22 0.27
CA ALA A 28 15.29 -14.25 -0.29
C ALA A 28 16.40 -14.94 -1.06
N GLY A 29 16.99 -14.22 -2.03
CA GLY A 29 18.15 -14.73 -2.73
C GLY A 29 18.83 -13.69 -3.61
N ILE A 30 20.06 -14.00 -4.01
CA ILE A 30 20.92 -13.17 -4.85
C ILE A 30 21.57 -13.97 -5.97
N ALA A 31 21.83 -13.32 -7.10
CA ALA A 31 22.76 -13.78 -8.13
C ALA A 31 23.82 -12.71 -8.34
N LEU A 32 25.08 -13.08 -8.22
CA LEU A 32 26.23 -12.18 -8.32
C LEU A 32 27.07 -12.54 -9.55
N GLY A 33 27.42 -11.52 -10.33
CA GLY A 33 28.22 -11.70 -11.54
C GLY A 33 29.70 -11.92 -11.22
N THR A 34 30.18 -13.14 -11.43
CA THR A 34 31.60 -13.51 -11.35
C THR A 34 32.15 -13.75 -12.76
N PRO A 35 33.45 -13.73 -12.99
CA PRO A 35 33.99 -14.01 -14.32
C PRO A 35 33.52 -15.36 -14.87
N ASN A 36 32.75 -15.33 -15.95
CA ASN A 36 32.20 -16.48 -16.69
C ASN A 36 31.21 -17.38 -15.91
N THR A 37 30.81 -17.02 -14.68
CA THR A 37 29.83 -17.77 -13.89
C THR A 37 28.95 -16.81 -13.07
N LEU A 38 27.88 -17.35 -12.49
CA LEU A 38 27.06 -16.65 -11.50
C LEU A 38 27.19 -17.36 -10.17
N PHE A 39 27.45 -16.60 -9.10
CA PHE A 39 27.26 -17.10 -7.74
C PHE A 39 25.81 -16.88 -7.35
N ILE A 40 25.14 -17.94 -6.93
CA ILE A 40 23.72 -17.92 -6.57
C ILE A 40 23.56 -18.46 -5.16
N GLU A 41 22.89 -17.68 -4.32
CA GLU A 41 22.50 -18.10 -2.96
C GLU A 41 21.05 -17.71 -2.71
N LYS A 42 20.25 -18.63 -2.16
CA LYS A 42 18.84 -18.40 -1.90
C LYS A 42 18.33 -19.23 -0.71
N ARG A 43 17.46 -18.63 0.12
CA ARG A 43 16.91 -19.24 1.33
C ARG A 43 15.45 -18.93 1.51
N ALA A 44 14.71 -19.92 2.02
CA ALA A 44 13.37 -19.72 2.53
C ALA A 44 13.40 -18.89 3.84
N GLY A 45 12.35 -18.10 4.06
CA GLY A 45 12.20 -17.22 5.21
C GLY A 45 12.80 -15.83 5.00
N LYS A 46 12.99 -15.11 6.11
CA LYS A 46 13.44 -13.72 6.11
C LYS A 46 14.86 -13.56 5.54
N LEU A 47 15.18 -12.33 5.12
CA LEU A 47 16.49 -11.96 4.56
C LEU A 47 17.67 -12.37 5.45
N ALA A 48 17.49 -12.35 6.78
CA ALA A 48 18.50 -12.79 7.73
C ALA A 48 18.97 -14.24 7.50
N ASN A 49 18.11 -15.14 6.98
CA ASN A 49 18.49 -16.50 6.64
C ASN A 49 19.45 -16.53 5.44
N LEU A 50 19.22 -15.68 4.44
CA LEU A 50 20.13 -15.50 3.32
C LEU A 50 21.47 -14.93 3.79
N GLU A 51 21.46 -13.87 4.61
CA GLU A 51 22.68 -13.25 5.15
C GLU A 51 23.52 -14.25 5.92
N GLY A 52 22.89 -15.07 6.76
CA GLY A 52 23.58 -16.13 7.53
C GLY A 52 24.16 -17.26 6.69
N SER A 53 23.72 -17.42 5.44
CA SER A 53 24.22 -18.45 4.51
C SER A 53 25.34 -17.97 3.58
N LEU A 54 25.57 -16.63 3.51
CA LEU A 54 26.62 -16.08 2.65
C LEU A 54 28.01 -16.46 3.18
N PRO A 55 28.93 -16.93 2.32
CA PRO A 55 30.29 -17.25 2.71
C PRO A 55 31.04 -16.04 3.27
N ALA A 56 31.76 -16.21 4.38
CA ALA A 56 32.54 -15.12 5.01
C ALA A 56 33.63 -14.51 4.08
N ASN A 57 34.13 -15.30 3.12
CA ASN A 57 35.18 -14.90 2.18
C ASN A 57 34.63 -14.85 0.75
N MET A 58 33.64 -13.98 0.52
CA MET A 58 33.14 -13.76 -0.84
C MET A 58 34.15 -12.96 -1.68
N PRO A 59 34.34 -13.33 -2.97
CA PRO A 59 35.11 -12.49 -3.88
C PRO A 59 34.43 -11.14 -4.05
N THR A 60 35.20 -10.08 -4.25
CA THR A 60 34.65 -8.78 -4.60
C THR A 60 34.04 -8.87 -6.01
N VAL A 61 32.73 -8.71 -6.09
CA VAL A 61 31.95 -8.69 -7.33
C VAL A 61 31.23 -7.37 -7.46
N HIS A 62 31.11 -6.86 -8.67
CA HIS A 62 30.69 -5.47 -8.93
C HIS A 62 29.28 -5.34 -9.47
N SER A 63 28.57 -6.46 -9.65
CA SER A 63 27.21 -6.47 -10.16
C SER A 63 26.43 -7.67 -9.67
N GLY A 64 25.12 -7.52 -9.60
CA GLY A 64 24.24 -8.60 -9.22
C GLY A 64 22.77 -8.19 -9.18
N ILE A 65 21.93 -9.20 -9.04
CA ILE A 65 20.48 -9.04 -8.80
C ILE A 65 20.09 -9.74 -7.52
N GLY A 66 19.09 -9.23 -6.82
CA GLY A 66 18.59 -9.82 -5.58
C GLY A 66 17.09 -9.63 -5.43
N HIS A 67 16.46 -10.53 -4.69
CA HIS A 67 15.01 -10.58 -4.53
C HIS A 67 14.61 -11.01 -3.12
N THR A 68 13.55 -10.38 -2.61
CA THR A 68 12.76 -10.83 -1.47
C THR A 68 11.38 -11.20 -2.01
N ARG A 69 10.92 -12.43 -1.74
CA ARG A 69 9.74 -13.01 -2.39
C ARG A 69 8.54 -13.03 -1.47
N TRP A 70 7.39 -12.67 -2.01
CA TRP A 70 6.07 -13.04 -1.52
C TRP A 70 5.52 -14.13 -2.46
N ALA A 71 5.25 -15.31 -1.90
CA ALA A 71 4.95 -16.49 -2.70
C ALA A 71 3.57 -16.41 -3.36
N THR A 72 3.53 -16.49 -4.70
CA THR A 72 2.32 -16.57 -5.52
C THR A 72 2.15 -17.96 -6.13
N HIS A 73 3.21 -18.49 -6.76
CA HIS A 73 3.25 -19.82 -7.36
C HIS A 73 4.36 -20.66 -6.73
N GLY A 74 4.01 -21.83 -6.18
CA GLY A 74 4.92 -22.68 -5.42
C GLY A 74 5.18 -22.19 -4.00
N GLY A 75 5.32 -23.11 -3.05
CA GLY A 75 5.52 -22.81 -1.63
C GLY A 75 6.83 -22.06 -1.31
N PRO A 76 6.98 -21.49 -0.10
CA PRO A 76 8.19 -20.79 0.32
C PRO A 76 9.31 -21.79 0.66
N THR A 77 10.04 -22.21 -0.34
CA THR A 77 11.17 -23.14 -0.23
C THR A 77 12.41 -22.55 -0.90
N ASP A 78 13.62 -23.03 -0.54
CA ASP A 78 14.86 -22.60 -1.20
C ASP A 78 14.81 -22.81 -2.71
N ARG A 79 14.18 -23.91 -3.16
CA ARG A 79 14.01 -24.25 -4.57
C ARG A 79 13.18 -23.20 -5.33
N ASN A 80 12.11 -22.73 -4.71
CA ASN A 80 11.18 -21.78 -5.28
C ASN A 80 11.57 -20.31 -5.05
N ALA A 81 12.61 -20.04 -4.25
CA ALA A 81 13.15 -18.70 -4.07
C ALA A 81 13.80 -18.19 -5.37
N HIS A 82 13.73 -16.87 -5.60
CA HIS A 82 14.46 -16.21 -6.68
C HIS A 82 15.93 -15.94 -6.26
N PRO A 83 16.86 -15.85 -7.21
CA PRO A 83 16.72 -15.93 -8.67
C PRO A 83 16.47 -17.35 -9.19
N HIS A 84 15.82 -17.44 -10.37
CA HIS A 84 15.79 -18.66 -11.18
C HIS A 84 16.82 -18.59 -12.28
N VAL A 85 17.36 -19.76 -12.66
CA VAL A 85 18.46 -19.86 -13.64
C VAL A 85 18.06 -20.72 -14.83
N ASP A 86 18.73 -20.50 -15.95
CA ASP A 86 18.63 -21.39 -17.10
C ASP A 86 19.35 -22.75 -16.83
N ASN A 87 19.16 -23.73 -17.71
CA ASN A 87 19.79 -25.06 -17.55
C ASN A 87 21.32 -25.03 -17.63
N GLU A 88 21.92 -23.96 -18.16
CA GLU A 88 23.38 -23.81 -18.24
C GLU A 88 23.95 -23.12 -16.97
N GLY A 89 23.09 -22.57 -16.09
CA GLY A 89 23.50 -21.82 -14.91
C GLY A 89 24.17 -20.48 -15.23
N LYS A 90 24.00 -19.95 -16.44
CA LYS A 90 24.64 -18.73 -16.92
C LYS A 90 23.74 -17.50 -16.93
N LEU A 91 22.44 -17.69 -16.99
CA LEU A 91 21.44 -16.64 -16.96
C LEU A 91 20.64 -16.72 -15.65
N ALA A 92 20.53 -15.62 -14.93
CA ALA A 92 19.67 -15.53 -13.76
C ALA A 92 18.58 -14.45 -13.95
N VAL A 93 17.36 -14.78 -13.48
CA VAL A 93 16.18 -13.91 -13.56
C VAL A 93 15.54 -13.79 -12.19
N ILE A 94 15.14 -12.57 -11.83
CA ILE A 94 14.22 -12.29 -10.73
C ILE A 94 12.94 -11.69 -11.29
N HIS A 95 11.82 -11.90 -10.59
CA HIS A 95 10.50 -11.57 -11.07
C HIS A 95 9.59 -11.12 -9.91
N ASN A 96 8.87 -10.02 -10.10
CA ASN A 96 7.69 -9.63 -9.34
C ASN A 96 6.48 -9.72 -10.26
N GLY A 97 5.39 -10.34 -9.81
CA GLY A 97 4.16 -10.45 -10.58
C GLY A 97 3.74 -11.88 -10.90
N ILE A 98 2.98 -12.06 -11.96
CA ILE A 98 2.47 -13.36 -12.44
C ILE A 98 2.59 -13.44 -13.96
N ILE A 99 3.15 -14.54 -14.45
CA ILE A 99 3.15 -14.89 -15.86
C ILE A 99 1.94 -15.79 -16.14
N GLU A 100 0.87 -15.21 -16.64
CA GLU A 100 -0.43 -15.90 -16.80
C GLU A 100 -0.37 -17.09 -17.78
N ASN A 101 0.48 -17.00 -18.81
CA ASN A 101 0.66 -18.06 -19.80
C ASN A 101 1.82 -19.01 -19.48
N TYR A 102 2.30 -19.07 -18.22
CA TYR A 102 3.46 -19.89 -17.86
C TYR A 102 3.28 -21.38 -18.18
N SER A 103 2.07 -21.93 -18.05
CA SER A 103 1.80 -23.34 -18.32
C SER A 103 1.99 -23.68 -19.80
N GLU A 104 1.60 -22.77 -20.70
CA GLU A 104 1.80 -22.91 -22.15
C GLU A 104 3.30 -22.86 -22.47
N LEU A 105 4.00 -21.86 -21.90
CA LEU A 105 5.44 -21.68 -22.08
C LEU A 105 6.23 -22.86 -21.53
N LYS A 106 5.88 -23.36 -20.35
CA LYS A 106 6.52 -24.52 -19.74
C LYS A 106 6.40 -25.76 -20.63
N ALA A 107 5.19 -26.07 -21.12
CA ALA A 107 4.96 -27.21 -22.00
C ALA A 107 5.74 -27.13 -23.32
N GLU A 108 5.95 -25.93 -23.88
CA GLU A 108 6.77 -25.69 -25.06
C GLU A 108 8.26 -25.91 -24.76
N LEU A 109 8.76 -25.32 -23.68
CA LEU A 109 10.15 -25.39 -23.25
C LEU A 109 10.57 -26.82 -22.87
N GLU A 110 9.70 -27.57 -22.20
CA GLU A 110 9.94 -29.01 -21.93
C GLU A 110 10.06 -29.82 -23.20
N LYS A 111 9.25 -29.53 -24.23
CA LYS A 111 9.40 -30.19 -25.57
C LYS A 111 10.70 -29.80 -26.27
N SER A 112 11.22 -28.60 -25.98
CA SER A 112 12.53 -28.16 -26.51
C SER A 112 13.71 -28.68 -25.70
N GLY A 113 13.46 -29.48 -24.65
CA GLY A 113 14.49 -30.19 -23.88
C GLY A 113 14.89 -29.48 -22.57
N HIS A 114 14.19 -28.41 -22.15
CA HIS A 114 14.44 -27.77 -20.85
C HIS A 114 13.92 -28.61 -19.70
N THR A 115 14.67 -28.60 -18.59
CA THR A 115 14.30 -29.26 -17.34
C THR A 115 13.95 -28.21 -16.30
N PHE A 116 12.78 -28.34 -15.70
CA PHE A 116 12.30 -27.44 -14.64
C PHE A 116 12.63 -28.04 -13.27
N THR A 117 13.15 -27.20 -12.40
CA THR A 117 13.55 -27.57 -11.03
C THR A 117 12.62 -26.97 -9.98
N SER A 118 11.88 -25.90 -10.29
CA SER A 118 10.96 -25.23 -9.38
C SER A 118 9.49 -25.37 -9.81
N GLU A 119 8.62 -24.89 -8.94
CA GLU A 119 7.17 -24.82 -9.17
C GLU A 119 6.72 -23.41 -9.57
N THR A 120 7.67 -22.50 -9.84
CA THR A 120 7.38 -21.09 -10.10
C THR A 120 7.17 -20.84 -11.60
N ASP A 121 6.37 -19.83 -11.90
CA ASP A 121 6.20 -19.30 -13.24
C ASP A 121 7.47 -18.64 -13.79
N THR A 122 8.30 -18.10 -12.91
CA THR A 122 9.55 -17.38 -13.24
C THR A 122 10.59 -18.25 -13.93
N GLU A 123 10.68 -19.54 -13.61
CA GLU A 123 11.65 -20.44 -14.25
C GLU A 123 11.40 -20.58 -15.76
N SER A 124 10.12 -20.49 -16.20
CA SER A 124 9.79 -20.45 -17.62
C SER A 124 10.38 -19.23 -18.34
N VAL A 125 10.45 -18.10 -17.64
CA VAL A 125 11.08 -16.88 -18.20
C VAL A 125 12.58 -17.06 -18.32
N ALA A 126 13.25 -17.67 -17.35
CA ALA A 126 14.70 -17.91 -17.40
C ALA A 126 15.09 -18.77 -18.61
N HIS A 127 14.35 -19.84 -18.85
CA HIS A 127 14.59 -20.72 -20.00
C HIS A 127 14.26 -20.03 -21.34
N LEU A 128 13.12 -19.37 -21.44
CA LEU A 128 12.72 -18.63 -22.64
C LEU A 128 13.73 -17.53 -23.00
N LEU A 129 14.17 -16.75 -22.02
CA LEU A 129 15.13 -15.68 -22.22
C LEU A 129 16.50 -16.22 -22.64
N SER A 130 16.93 -17.37 -22.10
CA SER A 130 18.18 -18.05 -22.49
C SER A 130 18.15 -18.47 -23.97
N ASP A 131 17.06 -19.07 -24.44
CA ASP A 131 16.91 -19.45 -25.84
C ASP A 131 16.90 -18.24 -26.77
N LEU A 132 16.09 -17.23 -26.44
CA LEU A 132 16.01 -16.00 -27.22
C LEU A 132 17.35 -15.23 -27.23
N ARG A 133 18.16 -15.30 -26.15
CA ARG A 133 19.49 -14.68 -26.13
C ARG A 133 20.43 -15.38 -27.15
N LYS A 134 20.34 -16.69 -27.30
CA LYS A 134 21.10 -17.42 -28.32
C LYS A 134 20.69 -17.00 -29.74
N GLU A 135 19.39 -16.85 -30.00
CA GLU A 135 18.84 -16.37 -31.27
C GLU A 135 19.30 -14.91 -31.56
N HIS A 136 19.40 -14.07 -30.56
CA HIS A 136 19.86 -12.69 -30.65
C HIS A 136 21.38 -12.54 -30.48
N LYS A 137 22.17 -13.60 -30.71
CA LYS A 137 23.65 -13.60 -30.74
C LYS A 137 24.29 -13.06 -29.44
N GLY A 138 23.67 -13.29 -28.32
CA GLY A 138 24.14 -12.90 -27.00
C GLY A 138 23.65 -11.53 -26.50
N ASP A 139 22.90 -10.76 -27.28
CA ASP A 139 22.29 -9.49 -26.86
C ASP A 139 21.14 -9.74 -25.88
N LEU A 140 21.39 -9.49 -24.59
CA LEU A 140 20.41 -9.71 -23.52
C LEU A 140 19.24 -8.71 -23.60
N THR A 141 19.51 -7.46 -24.06
CA THR A 141 18.46 -6.45 -24.22
C THR A 141 17.48 -6.79 -25.33
N ALA A 142 18.00 -7.23 -26.50
CA ALA A 142 17.16 -7.70 -27.60
C ALA A 142 16.39 -8.97 -27.23
N ALA A 143 17.01 -9.89 -26.52
CA ALA A 143 16.35 -11.10 -26.00
C ALA A 143 15.23 -10.77 -25.01
N MET A 144 15.42 -9.79 -24.11
CA MET A 144 14.41 -9.33 -23.18
C MET A 144 13.20 -8.76 -23.93
N ARG A 145 13.40 -7.91 -24.95
CA ARG A 145 12.31 -7.40 -25.79
C ARG A 145 11.50 -8.53 -26.45
N ALA A 146 12.20 -9.52 -27.00
CA ALA A 146 11.56 -10.69 -27.61
C ALA A 146 10.78 -11.53 -26.56
N THR A 147 11.34 -11.69 -25.36
CA THR A 147 10.69 -12.39 -24.25
C THR A 147 9.38 -11.70 -23.86
N VAL A 148 9.39 -10.39 -23.65
CA VAL A 148 8.20 -9.59 -23.25
C VAL A 148 7.05 -9.73 -24.24
N ARG A 149 7.32 -9.85 -25.52
CA ARG A 149 6.30 -10.05 -26.57
C ARG A 149 5.58 -11.40 -26.44
N ARG A 150 6.22 -12.38 -25.79
CA ARG A 150 5.67 -13.73 -25.58
C ARG A 150 4.95 -13.88 -24.24
N LEU A 151 5.21 -12.98 -23.29
CA LEU A 151 4.62 -13.03 -21.95
C LEU A 151 3.24 -12.37 -21.90
N ARG A 152 2.33 -12.98 -21.15
CA ARG A 152 1.04 -12.40 -20.74
C ARG A 152 1.03 -12.25 -19.21
N GLY A 153 0.37 -11.20 -18.72
CA GLY A 153 0.22 -10.93 -17.29
C GLY A 153 0.93 -9.65 -16.83
N SER A 154 1.04 -9.52 -15.53
CA SER A 154 1.65 -8.39 -14.83
C SER A 154 3.00 -8.81 -14.26
N PHE A 155 4.08 -8.13 -14.65
CA PHE A 155 5.43 -8.55 -14.25
C PHE A 155 6.45 -7.40 -14.23
N THR A 156 7.45 -7.57 -13.39
CA THR A 156 8.75 -6.87 -13.45
C THR A 156 9.84 -7.92 -13.47
N LEU A 157 10.70 -7.87 -14.46
CA LEU A 157 11.80 -8.80 -14.65
C LEU A 157 13.14 -8.07 -14.56
N LEU A 158 14.11 -8.66 -13.88
CA LEU A 158 15.54 -8.31 -14.02
C LEU A 158 16.33 -9.54 -14.38
N ALA A 159 17.28 -9.38 -15.28
CA ALA A 159 18.17 -10.46 -15.75
C ALA A 159 19.63 -10.03 -15.75
N ILE A 160 20.52 -10.98 -15.44
CA ILE A 160 21.97 -10.87 -15.52
C ILE A 160 22.54 -12.14 -16.19
N HIS A 161 23.60 -12.00 -17.00
CA HIS A 161 24.24 -13.11 -17.65
C HIS A 161 25.74 -13.18 -17.35
N ALA A 162 26.26 -14.38 -17.17
CA ALA A 162 27.65 -14.64 -16.83
C ALA A 162 28.68 -14.16 -17.85
N ASP A 163 28.33 -14.10 -19.14
CA ASP A 163 29.25 -13.65 -20.20
C ASP A 163 29.42 -12.10 -20.20
N ASP A 164 28.44 -11.36 -19.65
CA ASP A 164 28.49 -9.90 -19.47
C ASP A 164 27.88 -9.52 -18.12
N PRO A 165 28.57 -9.82 -17.03
CA PRO A 165 28.00 -9.70 -15.69
C PRO A 165 27.81 -8.24 -15.23
N GLN A 166 28.40 -7.24 -15.91
CA GLN A 166 28.22 -5.83 -15.56
C GLN A 166 26.95 -5.21 -16.16
N THR A 167 26.31 -5.91 -17.08
CA THR A 167 25.06 -5.50 -17.72
C THR A 167 23.89 -6.17 -17.03
N ILE A 168 22.95 -5.37 -16.52
CA ILE A 168 21.67 -5.82 -15.97
C ILE A 168 20.57 -5.25 -16.85
N VAL A 169 19.67 -6.12 -17.29
CA VAL A 169 18.52 -5.74 -18.13
C VAL A 169 17.24 -5.93 -17.32
N GLY A 170 16.37 -4.92 -17.35
CA GLY A 170 15.09 -4.93 -16.69
C GLY A 170 13.94 -4.52 -17.59
N VAL A 171 12.73 -4.92 -17.23
CA VAL A 171 11.49 -4.51 -17.90
C VAL A 171 10.33 -4.58 -16.92
N ARG A 172 9.30 -3.76 -17.15
CA ARG A 172 8.08 -3.81 -16.38
C ARG A 172 6.83 -3.81 -17.27
N ARG A 173 5.81 -4.54 -16.80
CA ARG A 173 4.42 -4.45 -17.25
C ARG A 173 3.53 -4.51 -16.02
N ASN A 174 2.83 -3.41 -15.71
CA ASN A 174 1.93 -3.23 -14.57
C ASN A 174 2.58 -3.29 -13.17
N SER A 175 3.60 -4.08 -12.94
CA SER A 175 4.37 -4.18 -11.70
C SER A 175 5.46 -3.09 -11.63
N PRO A 176 5.80 -2.50 -10.45
CA PRO A 176 6.70 -1.35 -10.36
C PRO A 176 8.17 -1.68 -10.66
N LEU A 177 8.85 -0.76 -11.37
CA LEU A 177 10.30 -0.72 -11.56
C LEU A 177 10.76 0.72 -11.72
N VAL A 178 11.86 1.07 -11.07
CA VAL A 178 12.53 2.37 -11.14
C VAL A 178 14.03 2.16 -11.25
N ALA A 179 14.72 3.05 -11.98
CA ALA A 179 16.17 3.05 -12.02
C ALA A 179 16.73 4.20 -11.15
N GLY A 180 17.88 3.96 -10.50
CA GLY A 180 18.64 4.98 -9.76
C GLY A 180 19.94 5.31 -10.47
N ILE A 181 20.28 6.60 -10.59
CA ILE A 181 21.51 7.10 -11.20
C ILE A 181 22.48 7.48 -10.09
N GLY A 182 23.54 6.71 -9.91
CA GLY A 182 24.65 7.05 -8.99
C GLY A 182 25.89 7.61 -9.70
N ASP A 183 26.96 7.78 -8.95
CA ASP A 183 28.26 8.23 -9.49
C ASP A 183 29.12 7.01 -9.85
N GLY A 184 29.11 6.65 -11.14
CA GLY A 184 29.76 5.44 -11.64
C GLY A 184 29.08 4.14 -11.20
N GLU A 185 27.85 4.21 -10.74
CA GLU A 185 27.02 3.07 -10.33
C GLU A 185 25.55 3.31 -10.66
N ASN A 186 24.82 2.25 -10.93
CA ASN A 186 23.40 2.32 -11.27
C ASN A 186 22.61 1.20 -10.60
N PHE A 187 21.32 1.48 -10.38
CA PHE A 187 20.41 0.64 -9.64
C PHE A 187 19.14 0.37 -10.44
N LEU A 188 18.53 -0.81 -10.22
CA LEU A 188 17.16 -1.13 -10.60
C LEU A 188 16.43 -1.68 -9.37
N ALA A 189 15.25 -1.15 -9.05
CA ALA A 189 14.48 -1.64 -7.92
C ALA A 189 12.97 -1.46 -8.13
N SER A 190 12.16 -2.21 -7.38
CA SER A 190 10.72 -2.02 -7.35
C SER A 190 10.28 -0.78 -6.54
N ASP A 191 11.19 -0.19 -5.77
CA ASP A 191 10.96 1.02 -4.97
C ASP A 191 12.26 1.78 -4.79
N VAL A 192 12.19 3.12 -4.80
CA VAL A 192 13.34 4.02 -4.58
C VAL A 192 13.97 3.85 -3.19
N ALA A 193 13.20 3.35 -2.21
CA ALA A 193 13.71 3.05 -0.87
C ALA A 193 14.93 2.10 -0.89
N ALA A 194 15.03 1.23 -1.89
CA ALA A 194 16.12 0.28 -2.02
C ALA A 194 17.49 0.95 -2.21
N PHE A 195 17.56 2.11 -2.85
CA PHE A 195 18.81 2.78 -3.21
C PHE A 195 18.91 4.24 -2.75
N ILE A 196 17.98 4.73 -1.95
CA ILE A 196 17.91 6.14 -1.55
C ILE A 196 19.15 6.65 -0.80
N ASP A 197 19.89 5.77 -0.10
CA ASP A 197 21.13 6.14 0.58
C ASP A 197 22.29 6.32 -0.39
N TYR A 198 22.19 5.79 -1.60
CA TYR A 198 23.21 5.86 -2.63
C TYR A 198 22.94 7.00 -3.61
N THR A 199 21.67 7.24 -3.95
CA THR A 199 21.30 8.33 -4.87
C THR A 199 19.86 8.77 -4.68
N LYS A 200 19.64 10.09 -4.86
CA LYS A 200 18.29 10.69 -4.94
C LYS A 200 17.83 10.92 -6.39
N ARG A 201 18.69 10.65 -7.39
CA ARG A 201 18.33 10.77 -8.80
C ARG A 201 17.72 9.48 -9.27
N ALA A 202 16.50 9.53 -9.75
CA ALA A 202 15.75 8.38 -10.23
C ALA A 202 15.26 8.59 -11.67
N VAL A 203 15.03 7.48 -12.38
CA VAL A 203 14.47 7.46 -13.73
C VAL A 203 13.17 6.66 -13.70
N GLU A 204 12.12 7.29 -14.17
CA GLU A 204 10.82 6.66 -14.36
C GLU A 204 10.83 5.74 -15.58
N LEU A 205 10.25 4.53 -15.41
CA LEU A 205 10.09 3.53 -16.47
C LEU A 205 8.61 3.35 -16.83
N GLY A 206 8.29 3.44 -18.10
CA GLY A 206 6.96 3.19 -18.63
C GLY A 206 6.65 1.69 -18.78
N GLN A 207 5.46 1.41 -19.31
CA GLN A 207 5.03 0.04 -19.61
C GLN A 207 5.80 -0.51 -20.81
N ASP A 208 6.25 -1.77 -20.70
CA ASP A 208 6.96 -2.47 -21.78
C ASP A 208 8.25 -1.75 -22.27
N GLU A 209 8.79 -0.86 -21.45
CA GLU A 209 10.10 -0.25 -21.69
C GLU A 209 11.20 -1.13 -21.12
N VAL A 210 12.16 -1.50 -21.96
CA VAL A 210 13.32 -2.31 -21.57
C VAL A 210 14.46 -1.38 -21.18
N VAL A 211 14.88 -1.46 -19.92
CA VAL A 211 16.00 -0.72 -19.36
C VAL A 211 17.24 -1.57 -19.28
N THR A 212 18.35 -1.04 -19.67
CA THR A 212 19.67 -1.66 -19.50
C THR A 212 20.54 -0.74 -18.67
N ILE A 213 21.10 -1.26 -17.58
CA ILE A 213 22.07 -0.53 -16.74
C ILE A 213 23.45 -1.20 -16.82
N THR A 214 24.46 -0.34 -16.89
CA THR A 214 25.89 -0.64 -16.72
C THR A 214 26.45 0.33 -15.68
N PRO A 215 27.68 0.18 -15.18
CA PRO A 215 28.25 1.12 -14.23
C PRO A 215 28.23 2.58 -14.72
N GLY A 216 28.41 2.79 -16.03
CA GLY A 216 28.52 4.13 -16.61
C GLY A 216 27.27 4.65 -17.32
N ALA A 217 26.22 3.86 -17.51
CA ALA A 217 25.08 4.28 -18.32
C ALA A 217 23.77 3.58 -17.95
N ILE A 218 22.67 4.32 -18.17
CA ILE A 218 21.30 3.79 -18.21
C ILE A 218 20.76 4.05 -19.61
N THR A 219 20.21 3.05 -20.25
CA THR A 219 19.53 3.17 -21.56
C THR A 219 18.15 2.55 -21.49
N ILE A 220 17.18 3.15 -22.17
CA ILE A 220 15.82 2.65 -22.26
C ILE A 220 15.44 2.49 -23.73
N GLN A 221 14.77 1.42 -24.06
CA GLN A 221 14.26 1.14 -25.41
C GLN A 221 12.80 0.68 -25.33
N ASP A 222 12.03 0.99 -26.36
CA ASP A 222 10.73 0.33 -26.57
C ASP A 222 10.90 -1.12 -27.04
N LEU A 223 9.80 -1.85 -27.20
CA LEU A 223 9.85 -3.23 -27.70
C LEU A 223 10.38 -3.36 -29.13
N ASP A 224 10.33 -2.30 -29.93
CA ASP A 224 10.88 -2.30 -31.32
C ASP A 224 12.37 -1.96 -31.34
N GLY A 225 12.96 -1.60 -30.19
CA GLY A 225 14.37 -1.29 -30.05
C GLY A 225 14.71 0.17 -30.29
N ASN A 226 13.71 1.05 -30.43
CA ASN A 226 13.96 2.48 -30.54
C ASN A 226 14.41 3.04 -29.17
N PRO A 227 15.46 3.86 -29.13
CA PRO A 227 15.90 4.48 -27.89
C PRO A 227 14.86 5.50 -27.39
N LEU A 228 14.63 5.51 -26.07
CA LEU A 228 13.75 6.45 -25.40
C LEU A 228 14.56 7.42 -24.53
N GLN A 229 14.01 8.63 -24.32
CA GLN A 229 14.62 9.61 -23.42
C GLN A 229 14.41 9.20 -21.95
N LEU A 230 15.43 9.44 -21.12
CA LEU A 230 15.34 9.24 -19.68
C LEU A 230 14.40 10.28 -19.07
N ARG A 231 13.41 9.81 -18.31
CA ARG A 231 12.52 10.67 -17.52
C ARG A 231 13.07 10.74 -16.09
N GLU A 232 14.06 11.61 -15.90
CA GLU A 232 14.71 11.78 -14.60
C GLU A 232 13.84 12.62 -13.65
N TYR A 233 13.89 12.26 -12.35
CA TYR A 233 13.30 13.06 -11.27
C TYR A 233 14.14 12.93 -10.00
N GLU A 234 13.97 13.87 -9.06
CA GLU A 234 14.63 13.86 -7.77
C GLU A 234 13.70 13.34 -6.67
N ILE A 235 14.21 12.43 -5.83
CA ILE A 235 13.49 11.90 -4.67
C ILE A 235 13.53 12.96 -3.57
N THR A 236 12.34 13.45 -3.18
CA THR A 236 12.19 14.60 -2.27
C THR A 236 12.18 14.24 -0.79
N TRP A 237 11.99 12.97 -0.42
CA TRP A 237 11.98 12.52 0.98
C TRP A 237 13.36 12.01 1.44
N ASP A 238 13.57 11.99 2.77
CA ASP A 238 14.84 11.61 3.37
C ASP A 238 14.83 10.13 3.79
N ALA A 239 15.99 9.46 3.64
CA ALA A 239 16.21 8.10 4.14
C ALA A 239 16.00 7.98 5.66
N ALA A 240 16.30 9.03 6.43
CA ALA A 240 16.04 9.08 7.87
C ALA A 240 14.55 8.91 8.22
N ALA A 241 13.64 9.35 7.35
CA ALA A 241 12.20 9.17 7.55
C ALA A 241 11.75 7.70 7.48
N ALA A 242 12.50 6.86 6.80
CA ALA A 242 12.27 5.42 6.68
C ALA A 242 12.94 4.59 7.81
N GLN A 243 13.49 5.24 8.85
CA GLN A 243 14.09 4.57 10.01
C GLN A 243 13.12 4.53 11.19
N LYS A 244 13.30 3.57 12.10
CA LYS A 244 12.42 3.42 13.29
C LYS A 244 12.49 4.58 14.29
N GLY A 245 13.52 5.42 14.26
CA GLY A 245 13.63 6.62 15.09
C GLY A 245 13.57 6.38 16.60
N GLY A 246 14.04 5.22 17.08
CA GLY A 246 14.01 4.84 18.50
C GLY A 246 12.76 4.07 18.94
N TYR A 247 11.77 3.92 18.07
CA TYR A 247 10.61 3.06 18.36
C TYR A 247 10.94 1.58 18.18
N GLU A 248 10.25 0.72 18.91
CA GLU A 248 10.42 -0.74 18.82
C GLU A 248 10.00 -1.27 17.44
N HIS A 249 8.88 -0.75 16.89
CA HIS A 249 8.29 -1.15 15.63
C HIS A 249 8.00 0.05 14.73
N PHE A 250 8.01 -0.16 13.40
CA PHE A 250 7.59 0.87 12.44
C PHE A 250 6.14 1.29 12.65
N MET A 251 5.24 0.34 12.87
CA MET A 251 3.84 0.64 13.11
C MET A 251 3.66 1.59 14.30
N LEU A 252 4.37 1.37 15.40
CA LEU A 252 4.28 2.26 16.56
C LEU A 252 4.76 3.67 16.21
N LYS A 253 5.91 3.79 15.53
CA LYS A 253 6.40 5.07 15.01
C LYS A 253 5.34 5.76 14.14
N GLU A 254 4.74 5.03 13.20
CA GLU A 254 3.77 5.55 12.25
C GLU A 254 2.46 5.98 12.93
N ILE A 255 2.07 5.33 14.03
CA ILE A 255 0.97 5.79 14.89
C ILE A 255 1.33 7.14 15.53
N PHE A 256 2.57 7.32 16.03
CA PHE A 256 3.03 8.58 16.60
C PHE A 256 3.36 9.66 15.54
N ASP A 257 3.60 9.29 14.29
CA ASP A 257 3.77 10.24 13.18
C ASP A 257 2.44 10.87 12.72
N GLN A 258 1.28 10.36 13.14
CA GLN A 258 -0.04 10.78 12.64
C GLN A 258 -0.32 12.28 12.81
N PRO A 259 -0.01 12.94 13.94
CA PRO A 259 -0.23 14.38 14.06
C PRO A 259 0.51 15.17 12.97
N LYS A 260 1.78 14.85 12.76
CA LYS A 260 2.60 15.47 11.71
C LYS A 260 2.06 15.17 10.31
N ALA A 261 1.69 13.94 10.03
CA ALA A 261 1.18 13.52 8.72
C ALA A 261 -0.12 14.26 8.36
N ILE A 262 -1.03 14.43 9.33
CA ILE A 262 -2.28 15.20 9.15
C ILE A 262 -1.94 16.67 8.88
N ALA A 263 -1.03 17.27 9.65
CA ALA A 263 -0.60 18.64 9.46
C ALA A 263 0.01 18.86 8.07
N ASP A 264 0.90 17.97 7.64
CA ASP A 264 1.56 18.03 6.32
C ASP A 264 0.52 17.92 5.17
N THR A 265 -0.55 17.14 5.33
CA THR A 265 -1.64 17.03 4.35
C THR A 265 -2.43 18.34 4.23
N LEU A 266 -2.55 19.11 5.32
CA LEU A 266 -3.33 20.35 5.39
C LEU A 266 -2.55 21.62 5.01
N ILE A 267 -1.20 21.58 5.01
CA ILE A 267 -0.38 22.77 4.75
C ILE A 267 -0.71 23.39 3.38
N GLY A 268 -0.99 24.69 3.36
CA GLY A 268 -1.18 25.48 2.14
C GLY A 268 -2.50 25.23 1.40
N ARG A 269 -3.47 24.56 2.04
CA ARG A 269 -4.75 24.16 1.40
C ARG A 269 -5.85 25.22 1.48
N LEU A 270 -5.61 26.35 2.13
CA LEU A 270 -6.56 27.48 2.18
C LEU A 270 -5.84 28.79 1.81
N SER A 271 -6.42 29.55 0.88
CA SER A 271 -5.92 30.88 0.51
C SER A 271 -6.39 31.96 1.49
N ASP A 272 -5.78 33.16 1.40
CA ASP A 272 -6.18 34.37 2.16
C ASP A 272 -7.65 34.79 1.89
N HIS A 273 -8.23 34.32 0.78
CA HIS A 273 -9.63 34.59 0.42
C HIS A 273 -10.58 33.44 0.81
N ASN A 274 -10.19 32.57 1.75
CA ASN A 274 -10.95 31.41 2.21
C ASN A 274 -11.30 30.41 1.09
N GLN A 275 -10.49 30.34 0.03
CA GLN A 275 -10.67 29.37 -1.06
C GLN A 275 -9.82 28.15 -0.81
N VAL A 276 -10.42 26.96 -0.85
CA VAL A 276 -9.68 25.70 -0.81
C VAL A 276 -8.83 25.57 -2.08
N GLN A 277 -7.51 25.41 -1.89
CA GLN A 277 -6.54 25.27 -2.97
C GLN A 277 -6.17 23.80 -3.19
N LEU A 278 -6.60 23.27 -4.33
CA LEU A 278 -6.31 21.92 -4.80
C LEU A 278 -6.05 22.01 -6.31
N ASP A 279 -4.99 22.75 -6.68
CA ASP A 279 -4.65 22.97 -8.10
C ASP A 279 -4.27 21.65 -8.80
N GLU A 280 -3.81 20.68 -8.03
CA GLU A 280 -3.50 19.33 -8.48
C GLU A 280 -4.72 18.54 -9.02
N LEU A 281 -5.94 19.00 -8.77
CA LEU A 281 -7.14 18.37 -9.32
C LEU A 281 -7.24 18.55 -10.84
N HIS A 282 -6.53 19.53 -11.42
CA HIS A 282 -6.53 19.84 -12.85
C HIS A 282 -7.96 19.90 -13.45
N MET A 283 -8.91 20.41 -12.67
CA MET A 283 -10.32 20.57 -13.04
C MET A 283 -10.72 22.04 -13.00
N THR A 284 -11.39 22.48 -14.04
CA THR A 284 -12.03 23.80 -14.06
C THR A 284 -13.24 23.82 -13.11
N VAL A 285 -13.65 25.03 -12.73
CA VAL A 285 -14.87 25.23 -11.91
C VAL A 285 -16.11 24.62 -12.59
N ASP A 286 -16.22 24.75 -13.91
CA ASP A 286 -17.38 24.23 -14.67
C ASP A 286 -17.38 22.70 -14.73
N GLU A 287 -16.21 22.07 -14.90
CA GLU A 287 -16.07 20.61 -14.81
C GLU A 287 -16.47 20.11 -13.42
N MET A 288 -15.98 20.72 -12.32
CA MET A 288 -16.37 20.36 -10.96
C MET A 288 -17.88 20.54 -10.71
N ARG A 289 -18.52 21.58 -11.29
CA ARG A 289 -19.97 21.80 -11.21
C ARG A 289 -20.78 20.76 -11.99
N SER A 290 -20.22 20.26 -13.08
CA SER A 290 -20.91 19.29 -13.95
C SER A 290 -20.99 17.88 -13.37
N ILE A 291 -20.18 17.56 -12.34
CA ILE A 291 -20.17 16.26 -11.70
C ILE A 291 -21.54 15.93 -11.11
N LYS A 292 -22.15 14.85 -11.58
CA LYS A 292 -23.47 14.38 -11.13
C LYS A 292 -23.41 13.23 -10.14
N ARG A 293 -22.34 12.42 -10.21
CA ARG A 293 -22.11 11.25 -9.39
C ARG A 293 -20.63 11.11 -9.10
N ILE A 294 -20.29 10.56 -7.93
CA ILE A 294 -18.94 10.17 -7.59
C ILE A 294 -18.94 8.68 -7.25
N SER A 295 -17.98 7.93 -7.82
CA SER A 295 -17.65 6.58 -7.40
C SER A 295 -16.30 6.59 -6.70
N VAL A 296 -16.25 6.16 -5.44
CA VAL A 296 -14.99 5.99 -4.70
C VAL A 296 -14.61 4.52 -4.78
N ILE A 297 -13.45 4.22 -5.35
CA ILE A 297 -12.95 2.85 -5.52
C ILE A 297 -11.64 2.67 -4.74
N ALA A 298 -11.54 1.58 -3.98
CA ALA A 298 -10.38 1.27 -3.16
C ALA A 298 -10.38 -0.18 -2.68
N CYS A 299 -9.31 -0.59 -1.98
CA CYS A 299 -9.17 -1.88 -1.32
C CYS A 299 -8.82 -1.70 0.16
N GLY A 300 -9.28 -2.63 1.02
CA GLY A 300 -8.90 -2.71 2.44
C GLY A 300 -9.12 -1.40 3.22
N THR A 301 -8.10 -0.95 3.93
CA THR A 301 -8.13 0.30 4.73
C THR A 301 -8.54 1.53 3.90
N ALA A 302 -8.06 1.64 2.66
CA ALA A 302 -8.43 2.75 1.78
C ALA A 302 -9.92 2.72 1.38
N TYR A 303 -10.53 1.53 1.29
CA TYR A 303 -11.97 1.40 1.08
C TYR A 303 -12.77 1.97 2.27
N HIS A 304 -12.31 1.76 3.52
CA HIS A 304 -12.93 2.37 4.69
C HIS A 304 -12.79 3.90 4.68
N ALA A 305 -11.67 4.45 4.20
CA ALA A 305 -11.54 5.90 3.98
C ALA A 305 -12.54 6.39 2.92
N GLY A 306 -12.77 5.61 1.87
CA GLY A 306 -13.80 5.85 0.86
C GLY A 306 -15.22 5.89 1.45
N MET A 307 -15.52 5.00 2.39
CA MET A 307 -16.81 5.02 3.09
C MET A 307 -16.99 6.30 3.94
N VAL A 308 -15.93 6.81 4.56
CA VAL A 308 -15.95 8.11 5.26
C VAL A 308 -16.15 9.25 4.25
N ALA A 309 -15.47 9.20 3.09
CA ALA A 309 -15.62 10.19 2.02
C ALA A 309 -17.07 10.37 1.58
N LYS A 310 -17.84 9.27 1.47
CA LYS A 310 -19.26 9.30 1.13
C LYS A 310 -20.04 10.24 2.04
N TYR A 311 -19.87 10.10 3.36
CA TYR A 311 -20.58 10.97 4.32
C TYR A 311 -20.24 12.45 4.15
N ALA A 312 -18.97 12.78 3.93
CA ALA A 312 -18.52 14.15 3.77
C ALA A 312 -19.00 14.76 2.43
N ILE A 313 -18.81 14.06 1.32
CA ILE A 313 -19.20 14.55 -0.01
C ILE A 313 -20.72 14.75 -0.09
N GLU A 314 -21.49 13.75 0.35
CA GLU A 314 -22.97 13.84 0.32
C GLU A 314 -23.48 14.95 1.26
N LYS A 315 -22.88 15.14 2.46
CA LYS A 315 -23.30 16.18 3.39
C LYS A 315 -22.92 17.58 2.92
N TRP A 316 -21.70 17.77 2.41
CA TRP A 316 -21.18 19.09 2.07
C TRP A 316 -21.42 19.47 0.60
N ALA A 317 -21.05 18.62 -0.35
CA ALA A 317 -21.12 18.91 -1.76
C ALA A 317 -22.46 18.53 -2.42
N LYS A 318 -23.31 17.76 -1.72
CA LYS A 318 -24.63 17.31 -2.22
C LYS A 318 -24.51 16.53 -3.55
N ILE A 319 -23.49 15.70 -3.68
CA ILE A 319 -23.30 14.80 -4.82
C ILE A 319 -23.48 13.36 -4.30
N PRO A 320 -24.31 12.53 -4.96
CA PRO A 320 -24.45 11.13 -4.58
C PRO A 320 -23.14 10.38 -4.78
N VAL A 321 -22.79 9.50 -3.83
CA VAL A 321 -21.54 8.75 -3.82
C VAL A 321 -21.81 7.27 -3.68
N ASP A 322 -21.24 6.49 -4.61
CA ASP A 322 -21.10 5.04 -4.48
C ASP A 322 -19.68 4.70 -4.00
N VAL A 323 -19.55 3.75 -3.09
CA VAL A 323 -18.24 3.29 -2.60
C VAL A 323 -18.10 1.81 -2.90
N GLU A 324 -17.03 1.45 -3.61
CA GLU A 324 -16.90 0.11 -4.15
C GLU A 324 -15.51 -0.49 -3.91
N ILE A 325 -15.48 -1.79 -3.71
CA ILE A 325 -14.23 -2.56 -3.65
C ILE A 325 -13.68 -2.68 -5.07
N ALA A 326 -12.42 -2.33 -5.26
CA ALA A 326 -11.83 -2.22 -6.59
C ALA A 326 -11.81 -3.55 -7.36
N SER A 327 -11.58 -4.69 -6.69
CA SER A 327 -11.63 -6.02 -7.30
C SER A 327 -12.99 -6.35 -7.92
N GLU A 328 -14.09 -5.85 -7.32
CA GLU A 328 -15.47 -6.12 -7.77
C GLU A 328 -15.96 -5.09 -8.81
N TYR A 329 -15.46 -3.85 -8.70
CA TYR A 329 -15.91 -2.71 -9.49
C TYR A 329 -15.91 -3.01 -11.00
N ARG A 330 -14.78 -3.43 -11.56
CA ARG A 330 -14.65 -3.65 -13.01
C ARG A 330 -15.48 -4.82 -13.52
N TYR A 331 -15.62 -5.90 -12.72
CA TYR A 331 -16.33 -7.11 -13.15
C TYR A 331 -17.84 -6.97 -13.11
N ARG A 332 -18.35 -6.03 -12.32
CA ARG A 332 -19.78 -5.72 -12.29
C ARG A 332 -20.21 -4.82 -13.46
N ASP A 333 -19.26 -4.30 -14.27
CA ASP A 333 -19.52 -3.38 -15.39
C ASP A 333 -20.31 -2.13 -14.94
N PRO A 334 -19.70 -1.24 -14.13
CA PRO A 334 -20.38 -0.12 -13.49
C PRO A 334 -20.88 0.90 -14.52
N ILE A 335 -22.01 1.52 -14.24
CA ILE A 335 -22.54 2.62 -15.06
C ILE A 335 -21.77 3.90 -14.71
N VAL A 336 -20.82 4.25 -15.55
CA VAL A 336 -20.05 5.49 -15.46
C VAL A 336 -20.03 6.20 -16.81
N ASP A 337 -19.95 7.52 -16.79
CA ASP A 337 -19.95 8.38 -17.95
C ASP A 337 -19.08 9.63 -17.74
N LYS A 338 -19.08 10.53 -18.70
CA LYS A 338 -18.32 11.79 -18.65
C LYS A 338 -18.73 12.76 -17.51
N ASP A 339 -19.93 12.59 -16.95
CA ASP A 339 -20.45 13.40 -15.84
C ASP A 339 -20.15 12.73 -14.47
N SER A 340 -19.44 11.59 -14.49
CA SER A 340 -19.01 10.84 -13.33
C SER A 340 -17.57 11.18 -12.98
N LEU A 341 -17.28 11.40 -11.69
CA LEU A 341 -15.93 11.44 -11.14
C LEU A 341 -15.65 10.13 -10.41
N VAL A 342 -14.55 9.50 -10.75
CA VAL A 342 -14.04 8.34 -9.99
C VAL A 342 -12.90 8.79 -9.10
N ILE A 343 -13.00 8.55 -7.79
CA ILE A 343 -11.94 8.82 -6.82
C ILE A 343 -11.29 7.49 -6.47
N ALA A 344 -10.03 7.30 -6.85
CA ALA A 344 -9.23 6.11 -6.58
C ALA A 344 -8.31 6.36 -5.38
N ILE A 345 -8.50 5.62 -4.27
CA ILE A 345 -7.72 5.82 -3.05
C ILE A 345 -6.71 4.68 -2.88
N SER A 346 -5.42 5.01 -2.79
CA SER A 346 -4.34 4.05 -2.56
C SER A 346 -3.18 4.68 -1.78
N GLN A 347 -2.64 3.97 -0.80
CA GLN A 347 -1.41 4.40 -0.14
C GLN A 347 -0.20 4.26 -1.09
N SER A 348 0.00 3.07 -1.66
CA SER A 348 1.15 2.74 -2.49
C SER A 348 1.05 3.24 -3.93
N GLY A 349 -0.18 3.42 -4.45
CA GLY A 349 -0.45 3.70 -5.86
C GLY A 349 -0.09 2.56 -6.82
N GLU A 350 0.12 1.34 -6.30
CA GLU A 350 0.54 0.14 -7.06
C GLU A 350 -0.40 -1.06 -6.85
N THR A 351 -1.55 -0.87 -6.19
CA THR A 351 -2.53 -1.93 -5.98
C THR A 351 -3.14 -2.35 -7.30
N MET A 352 -2.94 -3.62 -7.71
CA MET A 352 -3.30 -4.10 -9.05
C MET A 352 -4.81 -4.00 -9.33
N ASP A 353 -5.64 -4.50 -8.43
CA ASP A 353 -7.10 -4.41 -8.58
C ASP A 353 -7.57 -2.98 -8.81
N LEU A 354 -7.02 -2.02 -8.05
CA LEU A 354 -7.37 -0.62 -8.18
C LEU A 354 -6.86 -0.02 -9.50
N LEU A 355 -5.65 -0.37 -9.92
CA LEU A 355 -5.10 0.06 -11.21
C LEU A 355 -6.00 -0.39 -12.38
N MET A 356 -6.43 -1.65 -12.34
CA MET A 356 -7.31 -2.19 -13.39
C MET A 356 -8.71 -1.54 -13.35
N ALA A 357 -9.23 -1.22 -12.15
CA ALA A 357 -10.47 -0.49 -12.00
C ALA A 357 -10.36 0.95 -12.53
N VAL A 358 -9.24 1.65 -12.30
CA VAL A 358 -8.94 2.97 -12.87
C VAL A 358 -8.94 2.93 -14.40
N ARG A 359 -8.25 1.96 -14.99
CA ARG A 359 -8.23 1.78 -16.46
C ARG A 359 -9.63 1.52 -17.02
N HIS A 360 -10.41 0.68 -16.34
CA HIS A 360 -11.79 0.40 -16.75
C HIS A 360 -12.63 1.68 -16.71
N ALA A 361 -12.61 2.44 -15.62
CA ALA A 361 -13.32 3.70 -15.48
C ALA A 361 -12.96 4.71 -16.59
N LYS A 362 -11.67 4.86 -16.89
CA LYS A 362 -11.18 5.74 -17.96
C LYS A 362 -11.66 5.28 -19.34
N SER A 363 -11.63 3.97 -19.61
CA SER A 363 -12.12 3.42 -20.88
C SER A 363 -13.63 3.65 -21.08
N ALA A 364 -14.40 3.74 -19.99
CA ALA A 364 -15.82 4.08 -19.99
C ALA A 364 -16.09 5.60 -20.08
N GLY A 365 -15.04 6.43 -20.10
CA GLY A 365 -15.12 7.89 -20.26
C GLY A 365 -15.25 8.69 -18.96
N ALA A 366 -15.16 8.05 -17.79
CA ALA A 366 -15.11 8.75 -16.51
C ALA A 366 -13.77 9.47 -16.30
N ARG A 367 -13.82 10.61 -15.60
CA ARG A 367 -12.62 11.27 -15.10
C ARG A 367 -12.16 10.60 -13.81
N VAL A 368 -10.86 10.36 -13.65
CA VAL A 368 -10.28 9.71 -12.49
C VAL A 368 -9.37 10.66 -11.71
N LEU A 369 -9.66 10.82 -10.42
CA LEU A 369 -8.82 11.50 -9.43
C LEU A 369 -8.20 10.46 -8.49
N ALA A 370 -6.88 10.37 -8.45
CA ALA A 370 -6.19 9.55 -7.46
C ALA A 370 -5.97 10.32 -6.15
N VAL A 371 -6.19 9.66 -5.01
CA VAL A 371 -5.70 10.08 -3.70
C VAL A 371 -4.60 9.10 -3.31
N CYS A 372 -3.35 9.55 -3.27
CA CYS A 372 -2.20 8.67 -3.13
C CYS A 372 -1.13 9.25 -2.21
N ASN A 373 -0.34 8.39 -1.57
CA ASN A 373 0.80 8.83 -0.76
C ASN A 373 2.13 8.73 -1.49
N THR A 374 2.29 7.74 -2.37
CA THR A 374 3.56 7.47 -3.06
C THR A 374 3.63 8.25 -4.37
N ASN A 375 4.59 9.17 -4.45
CA ASN A 375 4.85 9.96 -5.65
C ASN A 375 5.31 9.05 -6.80
N SER A 376 4.94 9.42 -8.03
CA SER A 376 5.37 8.74 -9.26
C SER A 376 5.01 7.25 -9.35
N SER A 377 4.08 6.76 -8.53
CA SER A 377 3.52 5.41 -8.64
C SER A 377 2.55 5.28 -9.82
N THR A 378 2.16 4.06 -10.16
CA THR A 378 1.45 3.78 -11.41
C THR A 378 0.03 4.38 -11.44
N ILE A 379 -0.76 4.25 -10.36
CA ILE A 379 -2.13 4.77 -10.31
C ILE A 379 -2.17 6.30 -10.49
N PRO A 380 -1.37 7.11 -9.77
CA PRO A 380 -1.24 8.55 -10.04
C PRO A 380 -0.93 8.89 -11.48
N ARG A 381 0.03 8.22 -12.10
CA ARG A 381 0.43 8.50 -13.48
C ARG A 381 -0.66 8.19 -14.51
N GLU A 382 -1.46 7.17 -14.26
CA GLU A 382 -2.55 6.77 -15.16
C GLU A 382 -3.87 7.51 -14.87
N SER A 383 -3.96 8.25 -13.77
CA SER A 383 -5.11 9.08 -13.42
C SER A 383 -5.09 10.44 -14.14
N ASP A 384 -6.25 11.11 -14.23
CA ASP A 384 -6.35 12.43 -14.86
C ASP A 384 -5.92 13.55 -13.91
N ALA A 385 -5.97 13.29 -12.61
CA ALA A 385 -5.54 14.18 -11.55
C ALA A 385 -5.09 13.40 -10.32
N VAL A 386 -4.31 14.04 -9.46
CA VAL A 386 -3.77 13.41 -8.25
C VAL A 386 -3.79 14.39 -7.09
N LEU A 387 -4.24 13.94 -5.92
CA LEU A 387 -4.03 14.61 -4.64
C LEU A 387 -3.11 13.75 -3.77
N TYR A 388 -1.89 14.22 -3.52
CA TYR A 388 -0.95 13.53 -2.63
C TYR A 388 -1.22 13.85 -1.18
N THR A 389 -1.17 12.81 -0.32
CA THR A 389 -1.46 12.94 1.12
C THR A 389 -0.27 13.42 1.94
N HIS A 390 0.95 13.35 1.39
CA HIS A 390 2.19 13.79 2.06
C HIS A 390 2.43 13.17 3.45
N ALA A 391 1.93 11.94 3.69
CA ALA A 391 2.09 11.24 4.97
C ALA A 391 3.54 10.77 5.24
N GLY A 392 4.45 10.96 4.28
CA GLY A 392 5.78 10.37 4.32
C GLY A 392 5.74 8.84 4.11
N PRO A 393 6.88 8.15 4.18
CA PRO A 393 6.94 6.70 4.01
C PRO A 393 6.19 5.98 5.12
N GLU A 394 5.39 4.98 4.75
CA GLU A 394 4.71 4.05 5.65
C GLU A 394 5.19 2.64 5.35
N ILE A 395 5.95 2.06 6.29
CA ILE A 395 6.72 0.82 6.12
C ILE A 395 5.96 -0.38 6.68
N ALA A 396 5.33 -0.24 7.85
CA ALA A 396 4.51 -1.29 8.44
C ALA A 396 3.43 -1.75 7.46
N VAL A 397 3.22 -3.05 7.34
CA VAL A 397 2.26 -3.62 6.38
C VAL A 397 0.85 -3.12 6.67
N ALA A 398 0.41 -3.15 7.93
CA ALA A 398 -0.88 -2.58 8.33
C ALA A 398 -0.83 -1.05 8.27
N SER A 399 -1.75 -0.45 7.51
CA SER A 399 -1.82 1.01 7.33
C SER A 399 -2.31 1.72 8.59
N THR A 400 -1.69 2.85 8.93
CA THR A 400 -2.03 3.70 10.08
C THR A 400 -2.16 5.17 9.69
N LYS A 401 -1.05 5.90 9.57
CA LYS A 401 -1.03 7.32 9.23
C LYS A 401 -1.58 7.60 7.83
N ALA A 402 -1.36 6.70 6.86
CA ALA A 402 -1.89 6.85 5.53
C ALA A 402 -3.43 6.82 5.52
N PHE A 403 -4.08 6.04 6.38
CA PHE A 403 -5.54 6.04 6.52
C PHE A 403 -6.08 7.41 6.97
N LEU A 404 -5.50 7.99 8.03
CA LEU A 404 -5.95 9.29 8.52
C LEU A 404 -5.72 10.40 7.49
N THR A 405 -4.59 10.38 6.80
CA THR A 405 -4.31 11.38 5.75
C THR A 405 -5.17 11.19 4.51
N GLN A 406 -5.60 9.96 4.16
CA GLN A 406 -6.61 9.71 3.14
C GLN A 406 -7.95 10.33 3.52
N ILE A 407 -8.40 10.17 4.77
CA ILE A 407 -9.63 10.81 5.28
C ILE A 407 -9.53 12.33 5.17
N VAL A 408 -8.42 12.92 5.61
CA VAL A 408 -8.19 14.37 5.52
C VAL A 408 -8.19 14.84 4.06
N ALA A 409 -7.54 14.12 3.15
CA ALA A 409 -7.52 14.45 1.73
C ALA A 409 -8.93 14.43 1.10
N VAL A 410 -9.75 13.42 1.44
CA VAL A 410 -11.13 13.38 0.91
C VAL A 410 -12.03 14.45 1.53
N TYR A 411 -11.76 14.90 2.75
CA TYR A 411 -12.42 16.08 3.31
C TYR A 411 -12.07 17.36 2.54
N LEU A 412 -10.80 17.56 2.19
CA LEU A 412 -10.37 18.69 1.36
C LEU A 412 -11.07 18.68 -0.01
N ILE A 413 -11.14 17.52 -0.67
CA ILE A 413 -11.89 17.36 -1.93
C ILE A 413 -13.36 17.71 -1.73
N SER A 414 -13.97 17.22 -0.65
CA SER A 414 -15.38 17.47 -0.32
C SER A 414 -15.67 18.96 -0.11
N LEU A 415 -14.78 19.66 0.62
CA LEU A 415 -14.88 21.11 0.85
C LEU A 415 -14.71 21.90 -0.45
N LYS A 416 -13.73 21.52 -1.30
CA LYS A 416 -13.52 22.15 -2.61
C LYS A 416 -14.76 22.01 -3.49
N LEU A 417 -15.32 20.82 -3.60
CA LEU A 417 -16.54 20.57 -4.37
C LEU A 417 -17.73 21.36 -3.79
N ALA A 418 -17.90 21.40 -2.46
CA ALA A 418 -18.96 22.14 -1.81
C ALA A 418 -18.85 23.66 -2.08
N GLN A 419 -17.64 24.22 -2.01
CA GLN A 419 -17.36 25.62 -2.30
C GLN A 419 -17.68 25.96 -3.76
N VAL A 420 -17.17 25.17 -4.72
CA VAL A 420 -17.41 25.38 -6.15
C VAL A 420 -18.90 25.29 -6.49
N ARG A 421 -19.64 24.39 -5.88
CA ARG A 421 -21.07 24.18 -6.07
C ARG A 421 -21.94 25.15 -5.25
N GLN A 422 -21.32 25.95 -4.38
CA GLN A 422 -22.01 26.91 -3.50
C GLN A 422 -23.03 26.24 -2.56
N THR A 423 -22.77 24.98 -2.17
CA THR A 423 -23.58 24.27 -1.17
C THR A 423 -23.13 24.60 0.26
N LEU A 424 -21.93 25.15 0.42
CA LEU A 424 -21.41 25.82 1.60
C LEU A 424 -20.90 27.21 1.23
N THR A 425 -21.05 28.17 2.14
CA THR A 425 -20.44 29.50 2.01
C THR A 425 -18.94 29.44 2.28
N ASP A 426 -18.16 30.43 1.79
CA ASP A 426 -16.72 30.51 2.04
C ASP A 426 -16.41 30.59 3.55
N THR A 427 -17.27 31.19 4.33
CA THR A 427 -17.15 31.23 5.79
C THR A 427 -17.32 29.84 6.41
N GLN A 428 -18.32 29.08 6.00
CA GLN A 428 -18.51 27.70 6.48
C GLN A 428 -17.35 26.79 6.09
N VAL A 429 -16.85 26.93 4.86
CA VAL A 429 -15.67 26.18 4.39
C VAL A 429 -14.44 26.51 5.23
N ARG A 430 -14.21 27.80 5.49
CA ARG A 430 -13.12 28.27 6.34
C ARG A 430 -13.24 27.69 7.76
N ASP A 431 -14.40 27.76 8.38
CA ASP A 431 -14.62 27.32 9.75
C ASP A 431 -14.39 25.80 9.88
N LEU A 432 -14.86 25.01 8.92
CA LEU A 432 -14.57 23.57 8.84
C LEU A 432 -13.08 23.28 8.63
N TYR A 433 -12.41 24.07 7.79
CA TYR A 433 -10.97 23.92 7.58
C TYR A 433 -10.18 24.23 8.86
N PHE A 434 -10.55 25.27 9.60
CA PHE A 434 -9.92 25.58 10.89
C PHE A 434 -10.15 24.49 11.93
N GLU A 435 -11.33 23.86 11.97
CA GLU A 435 -11.55 22.68 12.81
C GLU A 435 -10.66 21.50 12.40
N MET A 436 -10.41 21.29 11.10
CA MET A 436 -9.44 20.28 10.64
C MET A 436 -8.02 20.58 11.11
N LEU A 437 -7.61 21.85 11.20
CA LEU A 437 -6.29 22.24 11.70
C LEU A 437 -6.09 21.93 13.19
N GLU A 438 -7.16 21.68 13.95
CA GLU A 438 -7.07 21.26 15.35
C GLU A 438 -6.83 19.74 15.48
N LEU A 439 -7.10 18.95 14.43
CA LEU A 439 -7.00 17.48 14.48
C LEU A 439 -5.60 16.97 14.86
N PRO A 440 -4.48 17.54 14.37
CA PRO A 440 -3.15 17.12 14.80
C PRO A 440 -2.97 17.18 16.32
N ALA A 441 -3.31 18.28 16.95
CA ALA A 441 -3.18 18.46 18.39
C ALA A 441 -4.11 17.51 19.18
N LYS A 442 -5.35 17.29 18.69
CA LYS A 442 -6.28 16.33 19.29
C LYS A 442 -5.79 14.89 19.19
N VAL A 443 -5.14 14.51 18.08
CA VAL A 443 -4.51 13.19 17.92
C VAL A 443 -3.31 13.05 18.87
N GLU A 444 -2.48 14.09 19.01
CA GLU A 444 -1.37 14.13 19.97
C GLU A 444 -1.85 13.93 21.41
N GLN A 445 -2.92 14.62 21.81
CA GLN A 445 -3.55 14.44 23.13
C GLN A 445 -4.00 12.99 23.38
N ILE A 446 -4.55 12.29 22.38
CA ILE A 446 -4.90 10.87 22.51
C ILE A 446 -3.65 10.02 22.73
N LEU A 447 -2.58 10.27 21.97
CA LEU A 447 -1.34 9.53 22.05
C LEU A 447 -0.59 9.73 23.38
N GLU A 448 -0.71 10.90 24.01
CA GLU A 448 -0.17 11.17 25.36
C GLU A 448 -0.86 10.34 26.45
N THR A 449 -2.11 9.93 26.23
CA THR A 449 -2.93 9.17 27.19
C THR A 449 -3.09 7.69 26.85
N ILE A 450 -2.13 7.12 26.12
CA ILE A 450 -2.19 5.75 25.60
C ILE A 450 -2.00 4.65 26.69
N GLU A 451 -1.37 4.96 27.82
CA GLU A 451 -1.00 3.98 28.84
C GLU A 451 -2.19 3.23 29.46
N PRO A 452 -3.31 3.86 29.81
CA PRO A 452 -4.52 3.15 30.24
C PRO A 452 -5.06 2.16 29.19
N LEU A 453 -4.90 2.48 27.91
CA LEU A 453 -5.28 1.59 26.80
C LEU A 453 -4.38 0.36 26.75
N ARG A 454 -3.08 0.50 26.97
CA ARG A 454 -2.12 -0.62 27.08
C ARG A 454 -2.48 -1.59 28.19
N GLU A 455 -2.84 -1.08 29.36
CA GLU A 455 -3.30 -1.94 30.46
C GLU A 455 -4.59 -2.68 30.14
N LEU A 456 -5.52 -1.98 29.47
CA LEU A 456 -6.79 -2.54 29.06
C LEU A 456 -6.61 -3.71 28.08
N THR A 457 -5.74 -3.56 27.08
CA THR A 457 -5.55 -4.56 26.02
C THR A 457 -5.12 -5.93 26.59
N ARG A 458 -4.36 -5.96 27.68
CA ARG A 458 -3.94 -7.21 28.33
C ARG A 458 -5.11 -8.10 28.74
N LYS A 459 -6.29 -7.51 29.00
CA LYS A 459 -7.51 -8.25 29.36
C LYS A 459 -8.16 -8.95 28.17
N PHE A 460 -7.82 -8.54 26.93
CA PHE A 460 -8.42 -9.04 25.70
C PHE A 460 -7.50 -9.95 24.87
N VAL A 461 -6.23 -10.10 25.25
CA VAL A 461 -5.21 -10.89 24.53
C VAL A 461 -5.66 -12.34 24.25
N LYS A 462 -6.45 -12.92 25.16
CA LYS A 462 -6.92 -14.31 25.03
C LYS A 462 -8.22 -14.48 24.22
N ASN A 463 -8.87 -13.38 23.85
CA ASN A 463 -10.09 -13.47 23.05
C ASN A 463 -9.75 -13.91 21.62
N ASN A 464 -10.51 -14.87 21.10
CA ASN A 464 -10.37 -15.32 19.70
C ASN A 464 -11.36 -14.63 18.76
N THR A 465 -12.37 -13.97 19.33
CA THR A 465 -13.38 -13.20 18.59
C THR A 465 -13.58 -11.85 19.27
N VAL A 466 -13.65 -10.79 18.47
CA VAL A 466 -13.94 -9.42 18.92
C VAL A 466 -14.89 -8.77 17.93
N LEU A 467 -15.98 -8.20 18.42
CA LEU A 467 -16.94 -7.47 17.60
C LEU A 467 -16.74 -5.96 17.75
N PHE A 468 -16.82 -5.23 16.64
CA PHE A 468 -16.70 -3.79 16.59
C PHE A 468 -18.03 -3.18 16.15
N LEU A 469 -18.54 -2.20 16.89
CA LEU A 469 -19.81 -1.57 16.62
C LEU A 469 -19.66 -0.09 16.35
N GLY A 470 -20.24 0.38 15.24
CA GLY A 470 -20.33 1.80 14.89
C GLY A 470 -21.72 2.15 14.38
N ARG A 471 -22.07 3.44 14.41
CA ARG A 471 -23.27 3.97 13.76
C ARG A 471 -22.93 5.18 12.91
N GLY A 472 -23.69 5.37 11.80
CA GLY A 472 -23.41 6.44 10.87
C GLY A 472 -21.96 6.39 10.41
N ILE A 473 -21.26 7.52 10.45
CA ILE A 473 -19.87 7.63 10.03
C ILE A 473 -18.88 6.83 10.89
N GLN A 474 -19.28 6.33 12.05
CA GLN A 474 -18.45 5.48 12.89
C GLN A 474 -18.48 4.00 12.47
N TYR A 475 -19.37 3.61 11.55
CA TYR A 475 -19.36 2.24 11.01
C TYR A 475 -18.09 1.92 10.21
N PRO A 476 -17.62 2.76 9.26
CA PRO A 476 -16.31 2.58 8.63
C PRO A 476 -15.15 2.46 9.62
N VAL A 477 -15.19 3.22 10.72
CA VAL A 477 -14.16 3.17 11.78
C VAL A 477 -14.19 1.83 12.53
N ALA A 478 -15.38 1.29 12.79
CA ALA A 478 -15.55 -0.05 13.36
C ALA A 478 -14.98 -1.14 12.44
N LEU A 479 -15.22 -1.03 11.12
CA LEU A 479 -14.64 -1.94 10.13
C LEU A 479 -13.11 -1.86 10.12
N GLU A 480 -12.55 -0.64 10.19
CA GLU A 480 -11.10 -0.43 10.22
C GLU A 480 -10.45 -1.01 11.49
N GLY A 481 -11.06 -0.82 12.66
CA GLY A 481 -10.60 -1.43 13.91
C GLY A 481 -10.61 -2.97 13.84
N ALA A 482 -11.66 -3.55 13.29
CA ALA A 482 -11.76 -4.99 13.07
C ALA A 482 -10.69 -5.50 12.07
N LEU A 483 -10.43 -4.75 11.00
CA LEU A 483 -9.38 -5.08 10.03
C LEU A 483 -8.00 -5.08 10.68
N LYS A 484 -7.63 -4.02 11.41
CA LYS A 484 -6.34 -3.94 12.12
C LYS A 484 -6.13 -5.10 13.08
N LEU A 485 -7.16 -5.51 13.81
CA LEU A 485 -7.04 -6.62 14.74
C LEU A 485 -6.87 -7.98 14.03
N LYS A 486 -7.55 -8.18 12.89
CA LYS A 486 -7.35 -9.37 12.03
C LYS A 486 -5.92 -9.45 11.50
N GLU A 487 -5.44 -8.35 10.93
CA GLU A 487 -4.12 -8.28 10.28
C GLU A 487 -2.98 -8.54 11.25
N LEU A 488 -3.03 -7.95 12.44
CA LEU A 488 -1.91 -7.90 13.38
C LEU A 488 -1.93 -9.03 14.40
N ALA A 489 -3.10 -9.30 14.99
CA ALA A 489 -3.24 -10.24 16.11
C ALA A 489 -3.84 -11.60 15.71
N TYR A 490 -4.23 -11.75 14.43
CA TYR A 490 -4.86 -12.95 13.89
C TYR A 490 -6.12 -13.37 14.65
N ILE A 491 -6.86 -12.38 15.18
CA ILE A 491 -8.13 -12.56 15.86
C ILE A 491 -9.25 -12.45 14.84
N HIS A 492 -10.25 -13.33 14.91
CA HIS A 492 -11.46 -13.16 14.11
C HIS A 492 -12.23 -11.94 14.62
N ALA A 493 -12.16 -10.84 13.90
CA ALA A 493 -12.78 -9.58 14.26
C ALA A 493 -13.74 -9.12 13.17
N GLU A 494 -14.94 -8.67 13.55
CA GLU A 494 -15.94 -8.16 12.61
C GLU A 494 -16.50 -6.83 13.05
N GLY A 495 -16.73 -5.94 12.07
CA GLY A 495 -17.37 -4.64 12.28
C GLY A 495 -18.82 -4.67 11.81
N PHE A 496 -19.74 -4.14 12.64
CA PHE A 496 -21.16 -4.08 12.32
C PHE A 496 -21.73 -2.68 12.50
N PRO A 497 -22.71 -2.27 11.67
CA PRO A 497 -23.57 -1.17 12.03
C PRO A 497 -24.37 -1.58 13.28
N GLY A 498 -24.34 -0.78 14.35
CA GLY A 498 -25.01 -1.16 15.61
C GLY A 498 -26.49 -1.49 15.45
N GLY A 499 -27.18 -0.90 14.46
CA GLY A 499 -28.56 -1.24 14.14
C GLY A 499 -28.78 -2.65 13.60
N GLU A 500 -27.78 -3.19 12.89
CA GLU A 500 -27.86 -4.53 12.28
C GLU A 500 -27.66 -5.68 13.29
N LEU A 501 -27.24 -5.39 14.53
CA LEU A 501 -27.09 -6.44 15.55
C LEU A 501 -28.32 -7.33 15.67
N LYS A 502 -29.51 -6.75 15.65
CA LYS A 502 -30.80 -7.46 15.81
C LYS A 502 -31.16 -8.34 14.62
N HIS A 503 -30.49 -8.17 13.49
CA HIS A 503 -30.75 -8.88 12.25
C HIS A 503 -29.82 -10.08 12.03
N GLY A 504 -29.19 -10.58 13.09
CA GLY A 504 -28.35 -11.78 13.07
C GLY A 504 -27.15 -11.73 14.01
N PRO A 505 -26.24 -10.72 13.92
CA PRO A 505 -24.96 -10.72 14.64
C PRO A 505 -25.08 -10.82 16.16
N ILE A 506 -26.19 -10.40 16.77
CA ILE A 506 -26.44 -10.49 18.21
C ILE A 506 -26.45 -11.96 18.71
N ALA A 507 -26.68 -12.93 17.82
CA ALA A 507 -26.59 -14.35 18.13
C ALA A 507 -25.18 -14.81 18.50
N LEU A 508 -24.14 -14.04 18.13
CA LEU A 508 -22.74 -14.30 18.47
C LEU A 508 -22.36 -13.85 19.88
N ILE A 509 -23.26 -13.13 20.57
CA ILE A 509 -22.99 -12.60 21.91
C ILE A 509 -23.29 -13.68 22.95
N GLU A 510 -22.25 -14.05 23.67
CA GLU A 510 -22.30 -14.93 24.84
C GLU A 510 -21.52 -14.31 26.01
N GLU A 511 -21.54 -14.94 27.17
CA GLU A 511 -20.82 -14.44 28.34
C GLU A 511 -19.33 -14.29 28.07
N GLY A 512 -18.82 -13.07 28.27
CA GLY A 512 -17.41 -12.74 28.02
C GLY A 512 -17.05 -12.34 26.59
N THR A 513 -18.00 -12.33 25.64
CA THR A 513 -17.76 -11.85 24.27
C THR A 513 -17.22 -10.41 24.31
N ALA A 514 -16.06 -10.17 23.68
CA ALA A 514 -15.46 -8.84 23.59
C ALA A 514 -16.15 -7.98 22.53
N VAL A 515 -16.61 -6.81 22.94
CA VAL A 515 -17.25 -5.82 22.05
C VAL A 515 -16.58 -4.46 22.21
N ILE A 516 -16.11 -3.90 21.11
CA ILE A 516 -15.59 -2.53 21.04
C ILE A 516 -16.66 -1.67 20.36
N ALA A 517 -17.19 -0.70 21.06
CA ALA A 517 -18.22 0.19 20.54
C ALA A 517 -17.69 1.63 20.39
N ILE A 518 -18.02 2.29 19.28
CA ILE A 518 -17.65 3.68 19.04
C ILE A 518 -18.89 4.53 19.21
N LEU A 519 -18.92 5.36 20.26
CA LEU A 519 -20.02 6.26 20.53
C LEU A 519 -19.89 7.49 19.62
N PRO A 520 -20.86 7.77 18.75
CA PRO A 520 -20.87 9.00 17.96
C PRO A 520 -20.88 10.24 18.85
N THR A 521 -20.31 11.35 18.36
CA THR A 521 -20.59 12.68 18.91
C THR A 521 -22.09 12.96 18.80
N ALA A 522 -22.69 13.53 19.82
CA ALA A 522 -24.10 13.90 19.83
C ALA A 522 -24.42 14.79 18.62
N ASP A 523 -25.45 14.44 17.87
CA ASP A 523 -25.88 15.12 16.66
C ASP A 523 -27.42 15.25 16.58
N GLU A 524 -27.90 15.89 15.53
CA GLU A 524 -29.34 16.08 15.28
C GLU A 524 -30.13 14.78 15.09
N HIS A 525 -29.44 13.66 14.82
CA HIS A 525 -30.06 12.35 14.58
C HIS A 525 -30.06 11.44 15.81
N ALA A 526 -29.55 11.90 16.96
CA ALA A 526 -29.45 11.16 18.21
C ALA A 526 -28.79 9.78 18.03
N LEU A 527 -27.73 9.70 17.20
CA LEU A 527 -27.02 8.46 16.92
C LEU A 527 -26.28 7.93 18.15
N ASP A 528 -25.86 8.81 19.04
CA ASP A 528 -25.27 8.51 20.35
C ASP A 528 -26.26 7.76 21.23
N GLU A 529 -27.50 8.21 21.38
CA GLU A 529 -28.55 7.51 22.13
C GLU A 529 -28.84 6.11 21.55
N LYS A 530 -28.87 6.02 20.21
CA LYS A 530 -29.07 4.73 19.53
C LYS A 530 -27.90 3.77 19.78
N MET A 531 -26.68 4.29 19.83
CA MET A 531 -25.50 3.49 20.11
C MET A 531 -25.47 3.03 21.57
N LEU A 532 -25.82 3.90 22.51
CA LEU A 532 -25.97 3.55 23.93
C LEU A 532 -26.99 2.42 24.12
N SER A 533 -28.13 2.44 23.40
CA SER A 533 -29.09 1.33 23.40
C SER A 533 -28.46 0.01 22.92
N ASN A 534 -27.65 0.06 21.84
CA ASN A 534 -26.97 -1.16 21.34
C ASN A 534 -25.93 -1.67 22.35
N ILE A 535 -25.22 -0.79 23.04
CA ILE A 535 -24.27 -1.16 24.10
C ILE A 535 -25.00 -1.90 25.23
N GLN A 536 -26.16 -1.41 25.66
CA GLN A 536 -26.97 -2.06 26.69
C GLN A 536 -27.50 -3.42 26.24
N GLU A 537 -27.87 -3.56 24.97
CA GLU A 537 -28.38 -4.83 24.41
C GLU A 537 -27.33 -5.95 24.43
N VAL A 538 -26.08 -5.63 24.05
CA VAL A 538 -24.99 -6.63 24.08
C VAL A 538 -24.54 -6.91 25.52
N LYS A 539 -24.51 -5.88 26.37
CA LYS A 539 -24.18 -6.01 27.79
C LYS A 539 -25.17 -6.91 28.53
N ALA A 540 -26.47 -6.79 28.23
CA ALA A 540 -27.52 -7.64 28.83
C ALA A 540 -27.36 -9.13 28.49
N ARG A 541 -26.53 -9.46 27.50
CA ARG A 541 -26.22 -10.86 27.07
C ARG A 541 -24.84 -11.33 27.53
N GLY A 542 -24.18 -10.57 28.43
CA GLY A 542 -22.91 -10.97 29.00
C GLY A 542 -21.67 -10.46 28.25
N ALA A 543 -21.83 -9.58 27.24
CA ALA A 543 -20.68 -9.01 26.56
C ALA A 543 -19.81 -8.13 27.49
N ARG A 544 -18.51 -8.21 27.27
CA ARG A 544 -17.52 -7.30 27.85
C ARG A 544 -17.34 -6.11 26.88
N VAL A 545 -17.82 -4.95 27.28
CA VAL A 545 -17.92 -3.79 26.36
C VAL A 545 -16.87 -2.73 26.70
N VAL A 546 -16.05 -2.40 25.72
CA VAL A 546 -15.18 -1.22 25.73
C VAL A 546 -15.81 -0.16 24.82
N VAL A 547 -15.89 1.07 25.29
CA VAL A 547 -16.48 2.17 24.50
C VAL A 547 -15.43 3.25 24.25
N ILE A 548 -15.24 3.61 22.99
CA ILE A 548 -14.53 4.83 22.59
C ILE A 548 -15.58 5.95 22.54
N ALA A 549 -15.40 6.98 23.34
CA ALA A 549 -16.40 8.03 23.52
C ALA A 549 -15.77 9.42 23.58
N PRO A 550 -16.45 10.45 23.05
CA PRO A 550 -16.04 11.84 23.26
C PRO A 550 -15.95 12.18 24.74
N GLU A 551 -15.03 13.10 25.09
CA GLU A 551 -14.96 13.67 26.43
C GLU A 551 -16.31 14.28 26.85
N GLY A 552 -16.69 14.07 28.10
CA GLY A 552 -17.97 14.58 28.65
C GLY A 552 -19.20 13.76 28.26
N ALA A 553 -19.14 12.84 27.29
CA ALA A 553 -20.27 12.00 26.93
C ALA A 553 -20.61 11.03 28.07
N GLU A 554 -21.90 10.90 28.42
CA GLU A 554 -22.36 9.90 29.38
C GLU A 554 -22.35 8.49 28.72
N VAL A 555 -21.73 7.51 29.38
CA VAL A 555 -21.63 6.14 28.87
C VAL A 555 -22.14 5.16 29.92
N ILE A 556 -23.22 4.45 29.59
CA ILE A 556 -23.83 3.45 30.46
C ILE A 556 -23.62 2.06 29.86
N GLY A 557 -23.24 1.08 30.71
CA GLY A 557 -23.10 -0.32 30.30
C GLY A 557 -21.71 -0.72 29.82
N ALA A 558 -20.75 0.20 29.73
CA ALA A 558 -19.36 -0.12 29.42
C ALA A 558 -18.61 -0.71 30.63
N GLU A 559 -17.73 -1.67 30.37
CA GLU A 559 -16.70 -2.13 31.33
C GLU A 559 -15.55 -1.11 31.41
N HIS A 560 -15.18 -0.54 30.26
CA HIS A 560 -14.14 0.48 30.12
C HIS A 560 -14.54 1.54 29.10
N VAL A 561 -14.14 2.77 29.34
CA VAL A 561 -14.35 3.90 28.43
C VAL A 561 -13.01 4.54 28.09
N ILE A 562 -12.73 4.62 26.80
CA ILE A 562 -11.57 5.32 26.25
C ILE A 562 -12.08 6.69 25.79
N ARG A 563 -11.52 7.76 26.34
CA ARG A 563 -11.93 9.13 26.01
C ARG A 563 -11.13 9.69 24.86
N ILE A 564 -11.82 10.36 23.94
CA ILE A 564 -11.23 11.12 22.84
C ILE A 564 -11.70 12.57 22.90
N PRO A 565 -10.90 13.54 22.44
CA PRO A 565 -11.30 14.95 22.39
C PRO A 565 -12.58 15.15 21.59
N VAL A 566 -13.35 16.16 21.97
CA VAL A 566 -14.59 16.52 21.26
C VAL A 566 -14.25 17.16 19.91
N THR A 567 -14.98 16.75 18.87
CA THR A 567 -14.95 17.37 17.54
C THR A 567 -16.31 17.19 16.86
N SER A 568 -16.54 17.83 15.72
CA SER A 568 -17.76 17.61 14.95
C SER A 568 -17.87 16.16 14.45
N ALA A 569 -19.09 15.69 14.22
CA ALA A 569 -19.38 14.29 13.90
C ALA A 569 -18.59 13.80 12.67
N LEU A 570 -18.39 14.65 11.64
CA LEU A 570 -17.66 14.27 10.42
C LEU A 570 -16.15 14.13 10.66
N PHE A 571 -15.56 14.78 11.65
CA PHE A 571 -14.12 14.68 11.95
C PHE A 571 -13.79 13.63 13.01
N GLN A 572 -14.79 13.16 13.76
CA GLN A 572 -14.61 12.13 14.79
C GLN A 572 -13.94 10.84 14.27
N PRO A 573 -14.13 10.35 13.02
CA PRO A 573 -13.41 9.19 12.49
C PRO A 573 -11.90 9.27 12.63
N VAL A 574 -11.30 10.47 12.44
CA VAL A 574 -9.85 10.68 12.58
C VAL A 574 -9.41 10.39 14.02
N LEU A 575 -10.15 10.87 15.01
CA LEU A 575 -9.82 10.71 16.43
C LEU A 575 -10.13 9.30 16.94
N ALA A 576 -11.28 8.74 16.56
CA ALA A 576 -11.73 7.43 17.04
C ALA A 576 -10.90 6.26 16.50
N THR A 577 -10.22 6.44 15.37
CA THR A 577 -9.35 5.43 14.79
C THR A 577 -8.06 5.22 15.60
N VAL A 578 -7.49 6.28 16.16
CA VAL A 578 -6.20 6.23 16.86
C VAL A 578 -6.19 5.19 17.99
N PRO A 579 -7.12 5.20 18.95
CA PRO A 579 -7.15 4.17 20.00
C PRO A 579 -7.40 2.76 19.47
N LEU A 580 -8.08 2.59 18.33
CA LEU A 580 -8.26 1.26 17.71
C LEU A 580 -6.96 0.71 17.12
N GLN A 581 -6.14 1.56 16.51
CA GLN A 581 -4.82 1.18 16.00
C GLN A 581 -3.90 0.76 17.16
N VAL A 582 -3.88 1.56 18.24
CA VAL A 582 -3.12 1.23 19.46
C VAL A 582 -3.61 -0.07 20.08
N PHE A 583 -4.93 -0.27 20.17
CA PHE A 583 -5.51 -1.51 20.70
C PHE A 583 -5.05 -2.73 19.91
N ALA A 584 -5.10 -2.68 18.59
CA ALA A 584 -4.67 -3.77 17.73
C ALA A 584 -3.14 -4.03 17.85
N TYR A 585 -2.34 -2.96 17.88
CA TYR A 585 -0.89 -3.03 18.08
C TYR A 585 -0.52 -3.71 19.39
N GLU A 586 -1.07 -3.25 20.51
CA GLU A 586 -0.75 -3.77 21.85
C GLU A 586 -1.18 -5.24 22.03
N ILE A 587 -2.33 -5.65 21.47
CA ILE A 587 -2.72 -7.06 21.47
C ILE A 587 -1.76 -7.90 20.66
N ALA A 588 -1.33 -7.43 19.49
CA ALA A 588 -0.39 -8.13 18.63
C ALA A 588 0.96 -8.32 19.32
N VAL A 589 1.51 -7.28 19.94
CA VAL A 589 2.75 -7.34 20.75
C VAL A 589 2.60 -8.34 21.89
N ALA A 590 1.49 -8.28 22.64
CA ALA A 590 1.24 -9.19 23.76
C ALA A 590 1.03 -10.65 23.31
N ARG A 591 0.64 -10.91 22.08
CA ARG A 591 0.57 -12.23 21.45
C ARG A 591 1.91 -12.69 20.86
N GLY A 592 2.90 -11.82 20.78
CA GLY A 592 4.20 -12.10 20.17
C GLY A 592 4.13 -12.24 18.64
N THR A 593 3.15 -11.61 17.99
CA THR A 593 3.06 -11.57 16.53
C THR A 593 3.91 -10.45 15.95
N ASP A 594 4.38 -10.59 14.73
CA ASP A 594 5.15 -9.55 14.03
C ASP A 594 4.18 -8.43 13.58
N VAL A 595 4.29 -7.25 14.19
CA VAL A 595 3.38 -6.13 13.93
C VAL A 595 3.75 -5.35 12.67
N ASP A 596 5.03 -5.38 12.28
CA ASP A 596 5.50 -4.69 11.07
C ASP A 596 5.29 -5.55 9.81
N GLN A 597 5.45 -6.88 9.96
CA GLN A 597 5.36 -7.85 8.87
C GLN A 597 4.45 -9.02 9.28
N PRO A 598 3.14 -8.79 9.41
CA PRO A 598 2.21 -9.86 9.79
C PRO A 598 2.13 -10.93 8.70
N ARG A 599 2.01 -12.19 9.12
CA ARG A 599 2.03 -13.35 8.21
C ARG A 599 1.00 -13.23 7.09
N ASN A 600 1.35 -13.73 5.90
CA ASN A 600 0.50 -13.82 4.71
C ASN A 600 0.05 -12.46 4.14
N LEU A 601 0.64 -11.35 4.57
CA LEU A 601 0.31 -10.02 4.09
C LEU A 601 1.53 -9.35 3.45
N ALA A 602 1.30 -8.49 2.47
CA ALA A 602 2.31 -7.60 1.91
C ALA A 602 1.80 -6.16 1.94
N LYS A 603 2.70 -5.18 2.06
CA LYS A 603 2.34 -3.75 2.10
C LYS A 603 1.62 -3.28 0.85
N SER A 604 1.95 -3.85 -0.29
CA SER A 604 1.34 -3.51 -1.58
C SER A 604 1.03 -4.80 -2.35
N VAL A 605 -0.24 -4.99 -2.71
CA VAL A 605 -0.70 -6.12 -3.52
C VAL A 605 -0.57 -5.74 -4.99
N THR A 606 0.50 -6.20 -5.63
CA THR A 606 0.87 -5.87 -7.02
C THR A 606 0.51 -6.97 -8.02
N VAL A 607 -0.31 -7.91 -7.60
CA VAL A 607 -0.84 -9.05 -8.38
C VAL A 607 -2.35 -9.13 -8.21
N GLU A 608 -3.06 -9.68 -9.20
CA GLU A 608 -4.47 -10.06 -9.10
C GLU A 608 -4.64 -11.46 -8.56
#